data_a264879609f81def63c22cba45b21860
#
_entry.id   a264879609f81def63c22cba45b21860
#
_cell.length_a   1.000
_cell.length_b   1.000
_cell.length_c   1.000
_cell.angle_alpha   90.00
_cell.angle_beta   90.00
_cell.angle_gamma   90.00
#
_symmetry.space_group_name_H-M   'P 1'
#
loop_
_entity.id
_entity.type
_entity.pdbx_description
1 polymer ?
#
loop_
_entity_poly.entity_id
_entity_poly.type
_entity_poly.pdbx_seq_one_letter_code
_entity_poly.pdbx_strand_id
1 'polypeptide(L)'
;MIKLKKINLYHLDYPLKNYVITSFGLMKSRPALILELTDIHGNIGLGEIWCNFPSDGPSYKFNLFKNNFVNKLINSTIRRPKDLSKVFQSVKTIFVQSDDLGSYNSILSAIDCAYWDLIAKKKKTPLNKLMNKKSSNNIEVYASGINSNSAIKNIIDARLLGIKCFKIKTGIDNKLDKDLIERIFKIRKSYEKIMLDINQGWDFKSANSYIKKINKYPIFWIEEPISARSSE
;
A
#
# COMPACT_ATOMS: atom_id res chain seq x y z
N MET A 1 -7.67 -12.39 24.80
CA MET A 1 -8.07 -11.04 25.20
C MET A 1 -6.82 -10.20 25.30
N ILE A 2 -6.81 -9.03 24.67
CA ILE A 2 -5.68 -8.10 24.68
C ILE A 2 -6.14 -6.82 25.38
N LYS A 3 -5.40 -6.44 26.41
CA LYS A 3 -5.52 -5.15 27.10
C LYS A 3 -4.19 -4.41 26.89
N LEU A 4 -4.25 -3.19 26.40
CA LEU A 4 -3.07 -2.39 26.12
C LEU A 4 -2.56 -1.71 27.41
N LYS A 5 -1.22 -1.61 27.52
CA LYS A 5 -0.50 -0.86 28.55
C LYS A 5 0.05 0.45 27.99
N LYS A 6 0.51 0.42 26.72
CA LYS A 6 1.17 1.57 26.10
C LYS A 6 0.85 1.64 24.61
N ILE A 7 0.77 2.85 24.11
CA ILE A 7 0.58 3.18 22.69
C ILE A 7 1.60 4.23 22.32
N ASN A 8 2.44 3.95 21.32
CA ASN A 8 3.35 4.92 20.73
C ASN A 8 2.99 5.11 19.25
N LEU A 9 3.16 6.33 18.76
CA LEU A 9 3.09 6.63 17.33
C LEU A 9 4.36 7.39 16.94
N TYR A 10 5.13 6.80 16.04
CA TYR A 10 6.38 7.36 15.54
C TYR A 10 6.14 7.98 14.18
N HIS A 11 6.50 9.26 14.03
CA HIS A 11 6.54 9.93 12.74
C HIS A 11 7.98 9.87 12.22
N LEU A 12 8.16 9.15 11.14
CA LEU A 12 9.44 8.99 10.43
C LEU A 12 9.31 9.66 9.06
N ASP A 13 10.36 10.32 8.59
CA ASP A 13 10.43 10.87 7.24
C ASP A 13 11.79 10.56 6.63
N TYR A 14 11.78 9.84 5.51
CA TYR A 14 12.99 9.43 4.82
C TYR A 14 13.14 10.22 3.51
N PRO A 15 14.16 11.10 3.37
CA PRO A 15 14.39 11.85 2.15
C PRO A 15 14.84 10.93 1.01
N LEU A 16 14.22 11.08 -0.16
CA LEU A 16 14.54 10.27 -1.34
C LEU A 16 15.68 10.90 -2.13
N LYS A 17 16.71 10.12 -2.46
CA LYS A 17 17.77 10.53 -3.40
C LYS A 17 17.23 10.73 -4.82
N ASN A 18 16.34 9.84 -5.25
CA ASN A 18 15.62 9.92 -6.53
C ASN A 18 14.13 10.11 -6.23
N TYR A 19 13.57 11.22 -6.68
CA TYR A 19 12.17 11.52 -6.45
C TYR A 19 11.25 10.54 -7.18
N VAL A 20 10.12 10.20 -6.58
CA VAL A 20 9.10 9.38 -7.22
C VAL A 20 8.08 10.30 -7.89
N ILE A 21 7.93 10.14 -9.20
CA ILE A 21 6.94 10.89 -9.99
C ILE A 21 5.70 10.02 -10.14
N THR A 22 4.54 10.58 -9.83
CA THR A 22 3.23 9.96 -10.03
C THR A 22 2.35 10.92 -10.84
N SER A 23 1.22 10.45 -11.36
CA SER A 23 0.24 11.29 -12.07
C SER A 23 -0.35 12.41 -11.19
N PHE A 24 -0.28 12.30 -9.87
CA PHE A 24 -0.84 13.24 -8.90
C PHE A 24 0.20 13.98 -8.06
N GLY A 25 1.50 13.86 -8.37
CA GLY A 25 2.52 14.68 -7.72
C GLY A 25 3.91 14.07 -7.62
N LEU A 26 4.82 14.90 -7.12
CA LEU A 26 6.22 14.59 -6.90
C LEU A 26 6.45 14.26 -5.42
N MET A 27 6.92 13.06 -5.15
CA MET A 27 7.27 12.63 -3.80
C MET A 27 8.77 12.81 -3.58
N LYS A 28 9.14 13.71 -2.66
CA LYS A 28 10.52 14.04 -2.30
C LYS A 28 11.03 13.24 -1.09
N SER A 29 10.12 12.75 -0.27
CA SER A 29 10.42 11.90 0.89
C SER A 29 9.38 10.79 1.03
N ARG A 30 9.67 9.83 1.89
CA ARG A 30 8.76 8.75 2.30
C ARG A 30 8.42 8.94 3.77
N PRO A 31 7.30 9.57 4.09
CA PRO A 31 6.81 9.61 5.45
C PRO A 31 6.24 8.25 5.86
N ALA A 32 6.38 7.92 7.14
CA ALA A 32 5.74 6.77 7.74
C ALA A 32 5.25 7.09 9.14
N LEU A 33 4.02 6.73 9.48
CA LEU A 33 3.48 6.77 10.83
C LEU A 33 3.40 5.35 11.37
N ILE A 34 4.37 4.96 12.18
CA ILE A 34 4.43 3.62 12.75
C ILE A 34 3.74 3.60 14.10
N LEU A 35 2.66 2.82 14.19
CA LEU A 35 1.92 2.55 15.40
C LEU A 35 2.51 1.36 16.14
N GLU A 36 2.86 1.55 17.40
CA GLU A 36 3.29 0.49 18.32
C GLU A 36 2.26 0.33 19.43
N LEU A 37 1.73 -0.87 19.55
CA LEU A 37 0.83 -1.28 20.64
C LEU A 37 1.54 -2.23 21.58
N THR A 38 1.61 -1.91 22.87
CA THR A 38 2.18 -2.80 23.90
C THR A 38 1.08 -3.30 24.82
N ASP A 39 0.94 -4.62 24.97
CA ASP A 39 -0.01 -5.21 25.92
C ASP A 39 0.51 -5.18 27.37
N ILE A 40 -0.37 -5.51 28.32
CA ILE A 40 -0.01 -5.56 29.78
C ILE A 40 1.07 -6.60 30.12
N HIS A 41 1.41 -7.49 29.19
CA HIS A 41 2.46 -8.51 29.35
C HIS A 41 3.76 -8.12 28.63
N GLY A 42 3.83 -6.92 28.00
CA GLY A 42 5.00 -6.43 27.30
C GLY A 42 5.14 -6.93 25.84
N ASN A 43 4.14 -7.64 25.29
CA ASN A 43 4.17 -8.00 23.88
C ASN A 43 3.90 -6.78 23.02
N ILE A 44 4.62 -6.64 21.91
CA ILE A 44 4.56 -5.48 21.01
C ILE A 44 4.00 -5.90 19.66
N GLY A 45 3.01 -5.14 19.16
CA GLY A 45 2.50 -5.23 17.79
C GLY A 45 2.71 -3.92 17.04
N LEU A 46 3.04 -4.02 15.76
CA LEU A 46 3.32 -2.89 14.88
C LEU A 46 2.30 -2.80 13.75
N GLY A 47 1.93 -1.57 13.40
CA GLY A 47 1.12 -1.24 12.24
C GLY A 47 1.55 0.10 11.65
N GLU A 48 1.17 0.38 10.41
CA GLU A 48 1.49 1.64 9.74
C GLU A 48 0.21 2.36 9.34
N ILE A 49 0.09 3.64 9.72
CA ILE A 49 -0.94 4.53 9.22
C ILE A 49 -0.44 5.12 7.90
N TRP A 50 -1.05 4.72 6.78
CA TRP A 50 -0.70 5.27 5.48
C TRP A 50 -0.90 6.79 5.43
N CYS A 51 0.14 7.54 5.05
CA CYS A 51 0.15 9.00 5.15
C CYS A 51 0.92 9.71 4.02
N ASN A 52 1.18 9.04 2.90
CA ASN A 52 2.01 9.59 1.82
C ASN A 52 1.44 10.87 1.17
N PHE A 53 0.13 11.07 1.20
CA PHE A 53 -0.56 12.21 0.62
C PHE A 53 -1.72 12.67 1.50
N PRO A 54 -2.05 13.98 1.48
CA PRO A 54 -1.25 15.12 0.96
C PRO A 54 0.07 15.33 1.74
N SER A 55 0.85 16.36 1.43
CA SER A 55 2.17 16.61 2.07
C SER A 55 2.12 16.76 3.60
N ASP A 56 1.03 17.29 4.13
CA ASP A 56 0.73 17.42 5.56
C ASP A 56 0.00 16.20 6.16
N GLY A 57 -0.25 15.18 5.33
CA GLY A 57 -0.92 13.94 5.72
C GLY A 57 -0.37 13.28 6.98
N PRO A 58 0.96 13.21 7.19
CA PRO A 58 1.53 12.65 8.41
C PRO A 58 1.07 13.39 9.67
N SER A 59 1.24 14.71 9.73
CA SER A 59 0.83 15.54 10.87
C SER A 59 -0.67 15.51 11.11
N TYR A 60 -1.44 15.55 10.03
CA TYR A 60 -2.89 15.46 10.08
C TYR A 60 -3.35 14.13 10.69
N LYS A 61 -2.91 13.00 10.16
CA LYS A 61 -3.31 11.68 10.66
C LYS A 61 -2.76 11.36 12.04
N PHE A 62 -1.58 11.90 12.38
CA PHE A 62 -1.03 11.83 13.73
C PHE A 62 -1.99 12.47 14.74
N ASN A 63 -2.46 13.68 14.48
CA ASN A 63 -3.38 14.41 15.35
C ASN A 63 -4.75 13.72 15.43
N LEU A 64 -5.28 13.25 14.30
CA LEU A 64 -6.54 12.48 14.28
C LEU A 64 -6.44 11.22 15.14
N PHE A 65 -5.37 10.46 15.03
CA PHE A 65 -5.14 9.27 15.85
C PHE A 65 -5.07 9.61 17.33
N LYS A 66 -4.24 10.59 17.71
CA LYS A 66 -4.04 11.02 19.08
C LYS A 66 -5.35 11.44 19.75
N ASN A 67 -6.15 12.25 19.05
CA ASN A 67 -7.34 12.88 19.63
C ASN A 67 -8.57 11.95 19.65
N ASN A 68 -8.69 11.01 18.70
CA ASN A 68 -9.93 10.24 18.53
C ASN A 68 -9.80 8.75 18.87
N PHE A 69 -8.59 8.18 18.81
CA PHE A 69 -8.42 6.72 18.92
C PHE A 69 -7.72 6.28 20.21
N VAL A 70 -6.73 7.04 20.72
CA VAL A 70 -5.84 6.61 21.82
C VAL A 70 -6.64 6.25 23.08
N ASN A 71 -7.53 7.15 23.54
CA ASN A 71 -8.31 6.92 24.76
C ASN A 71 -9.23 5.70 24.64
N LYS A 72 -9.81 5.47 23.47
CA LYS A 72 -10.66 4.28 23.24
C LYS A 72 -9.83 3.00 23.20
N LEU A 73 -8.64 3.04 22.58
CA LEU A 73 -7.74 1.89 22.52
C LEU A 73 -7.29 1.47 23.93
N ILE A 74 -6.79 2.42 24.73
CA ILE A 74 -6.23 2.10 26.05
C ILE A 74 -7.30 1.58 27.03
N ASN A 75 -8.52 2.09 26.92
CA ASN A 75 -9.64 1.71 27.76
C ASN A 75 -10.44 0.51 27.24
N SER A 76 -10.07 -0.04 26.08
CA SER A 76 -10.77 -1.17 25.49
C SER A 76 -10.06 -2.48 25.76
N THR A 77 -10.84 -3.55 25.80
CA THR A 77 -10.32 -4.92 25.78
C THR A 77 -10.77 -5.59 24.52
N ILE A 78 -9.82 -5.87 23.62
CA ILE A 78 -10.08 -6.48 22.33
C ILE A 78 -9.88 -7.99 22.41
N ARG A 79 -10.90 -8.75 22.05
CA ARG A 79 -10.84 -10.22 21.99
C ARG A 79 -10.29 -10.70 20.65
N ARG A 80 -10.76 -10.09 19.57
CA ARG A 80 -10.40 -10.42 18.18
C ARG A 80 -10.31 -9.15 17.37
N PRO A 81 -9.42 -9.07 16.37
CA PRO A 81 -9.30 -7.90 15.49
C PRO A 81 -10.65 -7.46 14.89
N LYS A 82 -11.51 -8.39 14.49
CA LYS A 82 -12.85 -8.07 13.97
C LYS A 82 -13.75 -7.29 14.93
N ASP A 83 -13.44 -7.24 16.22
CA ASP A 83 -14.21 -6.48 17.20
C ASP A 83 -13.86 -4.99 17.19
N LEU A 84 -12.74 -4.60 16.51
CA LEU A 84 -12.28 -3.22 16.38
C LEU A 84 -13.34 -2.29 15.76
N SER A 85 -14.03 -2.73 14.73
CA SER A 85 -15.07 -1.93 14.09
C SER A 85 -16.19 -1.51 15.05
N LYS A 86 -16.55 -2.38 15.98
CA LYS A 86 -17.57 -2.07 17.03
C LYS A 86 -17.02 -1.07 18.04
N VAL A 87 -15.75 -1.24 18.47
CA VAL A 87 -15.11 -0.33 19.44
C VAL A 87 -15.02 1.09 18.87
N PHE A 88 -14.77 1.22 17.57
CA PHE A 88 -14.61 2.52 16.91
C PHE A 88 -15.85 3.03 16.17
N GLN A 89 -17.02 2.41 16.34
CA GLN A 89 -18.24 2.84 15.65
C GLN A 89 -18.58 4.31 15.91
N SER A 90 -18.47 4.79 17.15
CA SER A 90 -18.74 6.20 17.49
C SER A 90 -17.69 7.16 16.92
N VAL A 91 -16.44 6.72 16.79
CA VAL A 91 -15.40 7.49 16.10
C VAL A 91 -15.70 7.59 14.60
N LYS A 92 -16.12 6.47 13.98
CA LYS A 92 -16.52 6.44 12.57
C LYS A 92 -17.57 7.51 12.23
N THR A 93 -18.56 7.71 13.10
CA THR A 93 -19.62 8.70 12.87
C THR A 93 -19.06 10.12 12.68
N ILE A 94 -18.03 10.50 13.45
CA ILE A 94 -17.39 11.81 13.33
C ILE A 94 -16.74 11.95 11.93
N PHE A 95 -16.06 10.91 11.47
CA PHE A 95 -15.40 10.90 10.15
C PHE A 95 -16.38 10.83 8.97
N VAL A 96 -17.57 10.26 9.18
CA VAL A 96 -18.67 10.34 8.21
C VAL A 96 -19.16 11.78 8.08
N GLN A 97 -19.34 12.49 9.20
CA GLN A 97 -19.81 13.89 9.21
C GLN A 97 -18.81 14.86 8.57
N SER A 98 -17.50 14.54 8.64
CA SER A 98 -16.44 15.35 8.02
C SER A 98 -16.05 14.88 6.61
N ASP A 99 -16.74 13.90 6.04
CA ASP A 99 -16.41 13.26 4.75
C ASP A 99 -14.95 12.77 4.63
N ASP A 100 -14.37 12.27 5.76
CA ASP A 100 -12.97 11.81 5.82
C ASP A 100 -12.84 10.35 6.24
N LEU A 101 -13.63 9.47 5.63
CA LEU A 101 -13.51 8.03 5.85
C LEU A 101 -12.16 7.46 5.41
N GLY A 102 -11.44 8.13 4.51
CA GLY A 102 -10.10 7.74 4.07
C GLY A 102 -9.10 7.71 5.24
N SER A 103 -9.05 8.79 6.02
CA SER A 103 -8.19 8.87 7.21
C SER A 103 -8.62 7.90 8.30
N TYR A 104 -9.93 7.77 8.55
CA TYR A 104 -10.47 6.78 9.48
C TYR A 104 -10.00 5.36 9.12
N ASN A 105 -10.16 4.96 7.86
CA ASN A 105 -9.80 3.62 7.41
C ASN A 105 -8.29 3.38 7.45
N SER A 106 -7.47 4.38 7.12
CA SER A 106 -6.00 4.30 7.24
C SER A 106 -5.57 4.04 8.68
N ILE A 107 -6.19 4.74 9.65
CA ILE A 107 -5.91 4.59 11.07
C ILE A 107 -6.40 3.23 11.58
N LEU A 108 -7.63 2.86 11.25
CA LEU A 108 -8.21 1.59 11.69
C LEU A 108 -7.43 0.39 11.15
N SER A 109 -6.97 0.46 9.89
CA SER A 109 -6.13 -0.55 9.27
C SER A 109 -4.79 -0.74 10.01
N ALA A 110 -4.14 0.36 10.41
CA ALA A 110 -2.92 0.29 11.21
C ALA A 110 -3.15 -0.37 12.57
N ILE A 111 -4.26 -0.04 13.23
CA ILE A 111 -4.65 -0.66 14.50
C ILE A 111 -4.89 -2.16 14.31
N ASP A 112 -5.61 -2.56 13.27
CA ASP A 112 -5.88 -3.96 12.94
C ASP A 112 -4.58 -4.74 12.69
N CYS A 113 -3.68 -4.21 11.85
CA CYS A 113 -2.37 -4.79 11.60
C CYS A 113 -1.56 -4.95 12.90
N ALA A 114 -1.52 -3.92 13.76
CA ALA A 114 -0.80 -3.98 15.02
C ALA A 114 -1.37 -5.03 15.99
N TYR A 115 -2.70 -5.19 16.04
CA TYR A 115 -3.32 -6.27 16.82
C TYR A 115 -3.00 -7.66 16.28
N TRP A 116 -3.04 -7.86 14.95
CA TRP A 116 -2.67 -9.13 14.36
C TRP A 116 -1.21 -9.48 14.58
N ASP A 117 -0.30 -8.52 14.45
CA ASP A 117 1.13 -8.69 14.72
C ASP A 117 1.38 -9.06 16.19
N LEU A 118 0.72 -8.35 17.13
CA LEU A 118 0.78 -8.64 18.55
C LEU A 118 0.28 -10.05 18.88
N ILE A 119 -0.84 -10.49 18.29
CA ILE A 119 -1.38 -11.83 18.48
C ILE A 119 -0.43 -12.89 17.95
N ALA A 120 0.15 -12.67 16.76
CA ALA A 120 1.08 -13.58 16.12
C ALA A 120 2.33 -13.77 16.98
N LYS A 121 2.92 -12.67 17.47
CA LYS A 121 4.08 -12.69 18.37
C LYS A 121 3.76 -13.36 19.70
N LYS A 122 2.63 -13.03 20.33
CA LYS A 122 2.18 -13.66 21.57
C LYS A 122 1.99 -15.16 21.43
N LYS A 123 1.52 -15.63 20.26
CA LYS A 123 1.36 -17.06 19.95
C LYS A 123 2.62 -17.72 19.41
N LYS A 124 3.70 -16.94 19.19
CA LYS A 124 4.92 -17.41 18.52
C LYS A 124 4.63 -18.13 17.19
N THR A 125 3.67 -17.62 16.44
CA THR A 125 3.16 -18.22 15.21
C THR A 125 3.19 -17.18 14.10
N PRO A 126 3.79 -17.46 12.93
CA PRO A 126 3.75 -16.55 11.79
C PRO A 126 2.32 -16.19 11.40
N LEU A 127 2.07 -14.93 11.01
CA LEU A 127 0.74 -14.42 10.73
C LEU A 127 0.00 -15.24 9.67
N ASN A 128 0.67 -15.65 8.60
CA ASN A 128 0.08 -16.49 7.55
C ASN A 128 -0.44 -17.82 8.12
N LYS A 129 0.30 -18.44 9.02
CA LYS A 129 -0.09 -19.71 9.69
C LYS A 129 -1.20 -19.50 10.72
N LEU A 130 -1.23 -18.32 11.34
CA LEU A 130 -2.30 -17.95 12.26
C LEU A 130 -3.63 -17.75 11.52
N MET A 131 -3.61 -17.18 10.33
CA MET A 131 -4.78 -16.95 9.48
C MET A 131 -5.22 -18.23 8.76
N ASN A 132 -4.27 -19.00 8.25
CA ASN A 132 -4.51 -20.28 7.58
C ASN A 132 -3.35 -21.24 7.83
N LYS A 133 -3.59 -22.29 8.62
CA LYS A 133 -2.58 -23.32 8.95
C LYS A 133 -1.96 -23.98 7.70
N LYS A 134 -2.73 -24.07 6.59
CA LYS A 134 -2.29 -24.64 5.31
C LYS A 134 -1.64 -23.63 4.38
N SER A 135 -1.46 -22.36 4.79
CA SER A 135 -0.84 -21.33 3.94
C SER A 135 0.56 -21.75 3.48
N SER A 136 0.93 -21.37 2.25
CA SER A 136 2.28 -21.54 1.75
C SER A 136 3.28 -20.69 2.55
N ASN A 137 4.53 -21.15 2.62
CA ASN A 137 5.64 -20.34 3.13
C ASN A 137 6.26 -19.47 2.02
N ASN A 138 5.93 -19.75 0.76
CA ASN A 138 6.43 -19.03 -0.40
C ASN A 138 5.28 -18.36 -1.15
N ILE A 139 5.54 -17.16 -1.66
CA ILE A 139 4.63 -16.39 -2.50
C ILE A 139 5.39 -15.87 -3.71
N GLU A 140 4.75 -15.88 -4.89
CA GLU A 140 5.30 -15.24 -6.09
C GLU A 140 5.24 -13.72 -5.90
N VAL A 141 6.34 -13.05 -6.24
CA VAL A 141 6.47 -11.59 -6.11
C VAL A 141 6.82 -10.95 -7.44
N TYR A 142 6.57 -9.64 -7.55
CA TYR A 142 7.00 -8.86 -8.70
C TYR A 142 7.81 -7.64 -8.27
N ALA A 143 8.73 -7.21 -9.13
CA ALA A 143 9.40 -5.92 -8.97
C ALA A 143 8.42 -4.81 -9.33
N SER A 144 8.23 -3.86 -8.41
CA SER A 144 7.34 -2.70 -8.54
C SER A 144 8.14 -1.39 -8.53
N GLY A 145 7.49 -0.28 -8.89
CA GLY A 145 8.13 1.03 -8.87
C GLY A 145 9.18 1.22 -9.97
N ILE A 146 9.11 0.43 -11.03
CA ILE A 146 10.00 0.53 -12.18
C ILE A 146 9.56 1.74 -13.02
N ASN A 147 10.34 2.82 -12.97
CA ASN A 147 10.09 4.02 -13.76
C ASN A 147 10.43 3.78 -15.26
N SER A 148 9.68 4.42 -16.15
CA SER A 148 9.81 4.24 -17.60
C SER A 148 11.23 4.52 -18.13
N ASN A 149 11.90 5.55 -17.62
CA ASN A 149 13.24 5.96 -18.06
C ASN A 149 14.35 4.95 -17.71
N SER A 150 14.16 4.12 -16.69
CA SER A 150 15.14 3.12 -16.22
C SER A 150 14.64 1.68 -16.34
N ALA A 151 13.51 1.45 -17.00
CA ALA A 151 12.81 0.17 -16.98
C ALA A 151 13.67 -1.01 -17.43
N ILE A 152 14.39 -0.88 -18.54
CA ILE A 152 15.24 -1.97 -19.07
C ILE A 152 16.32 -2.36 -18.08
N LYS A 153 17.01 -1.36 -17.49
CA LYS A 153 18.04 -1.60 -16.47
C LYS A 153 17.44 -2.28 -15.24
N ASN A 154 16.33 -1.74 -14.72
CA ASN A 154 15.70 -2.25 -13.52
C ASN A 154 15.15 -3.69 -13.70
N ILE A 155 14.66 -4.04 -14.89
CA ILE A 155 14.28 -5.42 -15.23
C ILE A 155 15.50 -6.34 -15.19
N ILE A 156 16.62 -5.92 -15.78
CA ILE A 156 17.86 -6.71 -15.78
C ILE A 156 18.36 -6.92 -14.34
N ASP A 157 18.40 -5.84 -13.54
CA ASP A 157 18.84 -5.91 -12.15
C ASP A 157 17.92 -6.84 -11.31
N ALA A 158 16.60 -6.74 -11.50
CA ALA A 158 15.64 -7.60 -10.80
C ALA A 158 15.75 -9.08 -11.23
N ARG A 159 16.11 -9.38 -12.48
CA ARG A 159 16.39 -10.76 -12.94
C ARG A 159 17.57 -11.39 -12.19
N LEU A 160 18.59 -10.60 -11.84
CA LEU A 160 19.73 -11.09 -11.04
C LEU A 160 19.30 -11.53 -9.63
N LEU A 161 18.19 -10.98 -9.14
CA LEU A 161 17.56 -11.37 -7.87
C LEU A 161 16.55 -12.51 -8.02
N GLY A 162 16.43 -13.12 -9.21
CA GLY A 162 15.48 -14.20 -9.48
C GLY A 162 14.03 -13.76 -9.72
N ILE A 163 13.75 -12.46 -9.81
CA ILE A 163 12.40 -11.93 -10.08
C ILE A 163 12.03 -12.21 -11.54
N LYS A 164 10.78 -12.64 -11.74
CA LYS A 164 10.23 -13.01 -13.06
C LYS A 164 9.02 -12.18 -13.48
N CYS A 165 8.58 -11.27 -12.63
CA CYS A 165 7.39 -10.45 -12.81
C CYS A 165 7.76 -8.98 -12.60
N PHE A 166 7.35 -8.08 -13.51
CA PHE A 166 7.78 -6.69 -13.53
C PHE A 166 6.59 -5.77 -13.76
N LYS A 167 6.34 -4.83 -12.83
CA LYS A 167 5.31 -3.81 -12.95
C LYS A 167 5.94 -2.47 -13.30
N ILE A 168 5.65 -1.97 -14.49
CA ILE A 168 6.27 -0.80 -15.10
C ILE A 168 5.33 0.39 -14.96
N LYS A 169 5.83 1.52 -14.49
CA LYS A 169 5.10 2.79 -14.49
C LYS A 169 5.04 3.37 -15.90
N THR A 170 3.81 3.58 -16.39
CA THR A 170 3.50 4.13 -17.71
C THR A 170 2.31 5.09 -17.58
N GLY A 171 1.78 5.62 -18.68
CA GLY A 171 0.59 6.47 -18.68
C GLY A 171 0.89 7.96 -18.62
N ILE A 172 2.16 8.37 -18.71
CA ILE A 172 2.57 9.78 -18.71
C ILE A 172 2.65 10.32 -20.16
N ASP A 173 3.28 9.56 -21.06
CA ASP A 173 3.42 9.90 -22.47
C ASP A 173 3.16 8.67 -23.35
N ASN A 174 2.03 8.68 -24.03
CA ASN A 174 1.57 7.54 -24.83
C ASN A 174 2.54 7.11 -25.95
N LYS A 175 3.35 8.02 -26.50
CA LYS A 175 4.33 7.68 -27.54
C LYS A 175 5.56 7.01 -26.94
N LEU A 176 6.12 7.63 -25.90
CA LEU A 176 7.28 7.09 -25.19
C LEU A 176 6.94 5.75 -24.53
N ASP A 177 5.73 5.62 -23.97
CA ASP A 177 5.25 4.39 -23.36
C ASP A 177 5.13 3.25 -24.37
N LYS A 178 4.64 3.54 -25.61
CA LYS A 178 4.58 2.54 -26.68
C LYS A 178 5.97 2.02 -27.05
N ASP A 179 6.92 2.92 -27.30
CA ASP A 179 8.30 2.56 -27.66
C ASP A 179 8.98 1.76 -26.52
N LEU A 180 8.71 2.14 -25.28
CA LEU A 180 9.18 1.41 -24.10
C LEU A 180 8.61 -0.01 -24.05
N ILE A 181 7.30 -0.16 -24.24
CA ILE A 181 6.63 -1.48 -24.23
C ILE A 181 7.24 -2.36 -25.32
N GLU A 182 7.43 -1.84 -26.53
CA GLU A 182 8.09 -2.58 -27.64
C GLU A 182 9.49 -3.07 -27.25
N ARG A 183 10.29 -2.20 -26.64
CA ARG A 183 11.64 -2.56 -26.16
C ARG A 183 11.61 -3.61 -25.06
N ILE A 184 10.69 -3.51 -24.11
CA ILE A 184 10.53 -4.49 -23.02
C ILE A 184 10.15 -5.85 -23.60
N PHE A 185 9.21 -5.90 -24.54
CA PHE A 185 8.78 -7.16 -25.16
C PHE A 185 9.83 -7.79 -26.08
N LYS A 186 10.78 -7.01 -26.64
CA LYS A 186 11.96 -7.54 -27.35
C LYS A 186 12.92 -8.29 -26.42
N ILE A 187 13.05 -7.86 -25.16
CA ILE A 187 13.97 -8.50 -24.19
C ILE A 187 13.27 -9.46 -23.23
N ARG A 188 11.93 -9.50 -23.25
CA ARG A 188 11.11 -10.33 -22.35
C ARG A 188 11.37 -11.82 -22.63
N LYS A 189 11.56 -12.59 -21.59
CA LYS A 189 11.61 -14.05 -21.65
C LYS A 189 10.19 -14.61 -21.62
N SER A 190 9.94 -15.76 -22.26
CA SER A 190 8.59 -16.36 -22.41
C SER A 190 7.84 -16.56 -21.09
N TYR A 191 8.57 -16.90 -20.03
CA TYR A 191 8.03 -17.16 -18.69
C TYR A 191 7.83 -15.90 -17.82
N GLU A 192 8.26 -14.72 -18.29
CA GLU A 192 8.16 -13.48 -17.52
C GLU A 192 6.78 -12.84 -17.70
N LYS A 193 6.28 -12.22 -16.63
CA LYS A 193 5.00 -11.47 -16.62
C LYS A 193 5.31 -9.97 -16.59
N ILE A 194 4.74 -9.24 -17.53
CA ILE A 194 4.82 -7.78 -17.61
C ILE A 194 3.48 -7.19 -17.20
N MET A 195 3.48 -6.25 -16.28
CA MET A 195 2.34 -5.48 -15.83
C MET A 195 2.59 -3.99 -16.05
N LEU A 196 1.54 -3.24 -16.30
CA LEU A 196 1.59 -1.79 -16.47
C LEU A 196 0.82 -1.12 -15.34
N ASP A 197 1.39 -0.07 -14.75
CA ASP A 197 0.77 0.76 -13.72
C ASP A 197 0.65 2.19 -14.25
N ILE A 198 -0.57 2.60 -14.50
CA ILE A 198 -0.91 3.89 -15.13
C ILE A 198 -1.12 4.98 -14.06
N ASN A 199 -1.33 4.60 -12.82
CA ASN A 199 -1.60 5.51 -11.70
C ASN A 199 -2.70 6.53 -11.99
N GLN A 200 -3.81 6.09 -12.59
CA GLN A 200 -4.99 6.91 -12.93
C GLN A 200 -4.69 8.02 -13.97
N GLY A 201 -3.65 7.85 -14.79
CA GLY A 201 -3.16 8.87 -15.72
C GLY A 201 -4.00 9.06 -16.99
N TRP A 202 -4.98 8.17 -17.28
CA TRP A 202 -5.81 8.26 -18.48
C TRP A 202 -7.27 8.62 -18.17
N ASP A 203 -7.94 9.23 -19.16
CA ASP A 203 -9.39 9.21 -19.23
C ASP A 203 -9.89 7.92 -19.91
N PHE A 204 -11.18 7.67 -19.88
CA PHE A 204 -11.78 6.45 -20.45
C PHE A 204 -11.49 6.29 -21.95
N LYS A 205 -11.56 7.39 -22.74
CA LYS A 205 -11.32 7.37 -24.18
C LYS A 205 -9.86 7.04 -24.49
N SER A 206 -8.95 7.68 -23.81
CA SER A 206 -7.50 7.43 -23.91
C SER A 206 -7.16 6.00 -23.51
N ALA A 207 -7.69 5.51 -22.36
CA ALA A 207 -7.50 4.15 -21.89
C ALA A 207 -7.95 3.13 -22.96
N ASN A 208 -9.17 3.25 -23.47
CA ASN A 208 -9.71 2.33 -24.48
C ASN A 208 -8.88 2.35 -25.77
N SER A 209 -8.49 3.55 -26.25
CA SER A 209 -7.65 3.69 -27.44
C SER A 209 -6.27 3.07 -27.26
N TYR A 210 -5.63 3.32 -26.10
CA TYR A 210 -4.28 2.83 -25.85
C TYR A 210 -4.23 1.31 -25.61
N ILE A 211 -5.17 0.77 -24.83
CA ILE A 211 -5.28 -0.67 -24.59
C ILE A 211 -5.45 -1.43 -25.91
N LYS A 212 -6.27 -0.96 -26.84
CA LYS A 212 -6.40 -1.56 -28.17
C LYS A 212 -5.07 -1.60 -28.94
N LYS A 213 -4.22 -0.56 -28.82
CA LYS A 213 -2.90 -0.51 -29.49
C LYS A 213 -1.88 -1.48 -28.92
N ILE A 214 -1.95 -1.74 -27.63
CA ILE A 214 -1.00 -2.62 -26.93
C ILE A 214 -1.51 -4.07 -26.75
N ASN A 215 -2.75 -4.36 -27.16
CA ASN A 215 -3.38 -5.69 -27.01
C ASN A 215 -2.64 -6.84 -27.73
N LYS A 216 -1.76 -6.52 -28.68
CA LYS A 216 -0.86 -7.48 -29.34
C LYS A 216 0.23 -8.05 -28.40
N TYR A 217 0.50 -7.40 -27.27
CA TYR A 217 1.49 -7.85 -26.31
C TYR A 217 0.83 -8.65 -25.19
N PRO A 218 1.41 -9.75 -24.70
CA PRO A 218 0.88 -10.54 -23.59
C PRO A 218 1.13 -9.83 -22.25
N ILE A 219 0.45 -8.70 -22.04
CA ILE A 219 0.45 -7.95 -20.79
C ILE A 219 -0.38 -8.71 -19.78
N PHE A 220 0.16 -8.94 -18.58
CA PHE A 220 -0.48 -9.75 -17.56
C PHE A 220 -1.66 -9.02 -16.89
N TRP A 221 -1.50 -7.72 -16.56
CA TRP A 221 -2.58 -6.80 -16.20
C TRP A 221 -2.18 -5.34 -16.46
N ILE A 222 -3.19 -4.47 -16.47
CA ILE A 222 -3.05 -3.01 -16.46
C ILE A 222 -3.71 -2.52 -15.18
N GLU A 223 -2.96 -1.79 -14.35
CA GLU A 223 -3.35 -1.29 -13.04
C GLU A 223 -3.74 0.18 -13.12
N GLU A 224 -4.84 0.56 -12.49
CA GLU A 224 -5.35 1.93 -12.38
C GLU A 224 -5.33 2.71 -13.71
N PRO A 225 -5.94 2.21 -14.80
CA PRO A 225 -5.89 2.92 -16.09
C PRO A 225 -6.61 4.28 -16.06
N ILE A 226 -7.69 4.40 -15.27
CA ILE A 226 -8.51 5.60 -15.11
C ILE A 226 -8.69 5.92 -13.63
N SER A 227 -9.25 7.11 -13.32
CA SER A 227 -9.55 7.51 -11.95
C SER A 227 -10.43 6.47 -11.25
N ALA A 228 -10.08 6.13 -10.00
CA ALA A 228 -10.87 5.23 -9.16
C ALA A 228 -12.28 5.77 -8.82
N ARG A 229 -12.53 7.07 -9.05
CA ARG A 229 -13.84 7.72 -8.89
C ARG A 229 -14.61 7.85 -10.21
N SER A 230 -14.06 7.39 -11.32
CA SER A 230 -14.77 7.36 -12.61
C SER A 230 -15.82 6.26 -12.54
N SER A 231 -17.08 6.66 -12.58
CA SER A 231 -18.26 5.76 -12.53
C SER A 231 -18.83 5.46 -13.92
N GLU A 232 -18.11 5.83 -15.00
CA GLU A 232 -18.54 5.70 -16.40
C GLU A 232 -17.96 4.46 -17.09
#